data_6da7c22cbb6863a51ca9f655de358881
#
_entry.id   6da7c22cbb6863a51ca9f655de358881
#
_cell.length_a   1.000
_cell.length_b   1.000
_cell.length_c   1.000
_cell.angle_alpha   90.00
_cell.angle_beta   90.00
_cell.angle_gamma   90.00
#
_symmetry.space_group_name_H-M   'P 1'
#
loop_
_entity.id
_entity.type
_entity.pdbx_description
1 polymer ?
#
loop_
_entity_poly.entity_id
_entity_poly.type
_entity_poly.pdbx_seq_one_letter_code
_entity_poly.pdbx_strand_id
1 'polypeptide(L)'
;MIVQDAITRIDRVLQNPSLSQPSAPKHPSDSSVTLDQVTFSYDGTKKAVENISLSIGAGETVAFVGPSGGGKSTLAALIARFFDPQSGSISVGGVNVKNIEKNELMNTVSFVFQNSHLIKGTILDNVRMGKPDAADEEVLAALHAAQCTDIIEKFPDGVHTVIGSQGIYLSGGEAQRLAIARAMLKNAPVLILDEATAFADPDNETKVQAAFNALAKGRTVIMIAHRLSTIVNADRIFVLNEGHLSESGSFAELSGQKDSLFGTMWQDYQQSVRWKVEKEV
;
A
#
# COMPACT_ATOMS: atom_id res chain seq x y z
N MET A 1 27.27 25.90 17.41
CA MET A 1 26.34 24.82 17.83
C MET A 1 25.32 24.49 16.74
N ILE A 2 24.50 25.44 16.25
CA ILE A 2 23.43 25.14 15.23
C ILE A 2 24.03 24.63 13.90
N VAL A 3 25.09 25.25 13.40
CA VAL A 3 25.74 24.84 12.13
C VAL A 3 26.36 23.45 12.24
N GLN A 4 27.02 23.16 13.36
CA GLN A 4 27.61 21.85 13.62
C GLN A 4 26.54 20.72 13.66
N ASP A 5 25.39 20.97 14.31
CA ASP A 5 24.27 20.04 14.35
C ASP A 5 23.67 19.80 12.94
N ALA A 6 23.52 20.89 12.15
CA ALA A 6 23.05 20.79 10.77
C ALA A 6 24.02 19.97 9.89
N ILE A 7 25.32 20.19 9.99
CA ILE A 7 26.36 19.42 9.28
C ILE A 7 26.28 17.94 9.69
N THR A 8 26.20 17.65 10.99
CA THR A 8 26.11 16.27 11.49
C THR A 8 24.87 15.53 10.96
N ARG A 9 23.73 16.24 10.84
CA ARG A 9 22.49 15.67 10.27
C ARG A 9 22.64 15.39 8.78
N ILE A 10 23.24 16.31 8.04
CA ILE A 10 23.53 16.13 6.60
C ILE A 10 24.49 14.96 6.41
N ASP A 11 25.60 14.91 7.15
CA ASP A 11 26.57 13.83 7.07
C ASP A 11 25.93 12.46 7.37
N ARG A 12 25.05 12.40 8.37
CA ARG A 12 24.30 11.15 8.69
C ARG A 12 23.45 10.68 7.51
N VAL A 13 22.80 11.59 6.77
CA VAL A 13 22.02 11.24 5.58
C VAL A 13 22.93 10.78 4.45
N LEU A 14 24.03 11.49 4.20
CA LEU A 14 24.98 11.17 3.13
C LEU A 14 25.77 9.87 3.38
N GLN A 15 26.04 9.54 4.64
CA GLN A 15 26.75 8.31 5.03
C GLN A 15 25.82 7.10 5.13
N ASN A 16 24.49 7.28 5.02
CA ASN A 16 23.54 6.15 5.06
C ASN A 16 23.76 5.28 3.82
N PRO A 17 24.19 4.01 3.98
CA PRO A 17 24.49 3.15 2.82
C PRO A 17 23.20 2.89 2.03
N SER A 18 23.30 3.02 0.70
CA SER A 18 22.21 2.58 -0.17
C SER A 18 22.03 1.05 -0.08
N LEU A 19 20.81 0.57 -0.32
CA LEU A 19 20.55 -0.86 -0.39
C LEU A 19 21.42 -1.51 -1.46
N SER A 20 22.05 -2.64 -1.13
CA SER A 20 22.95 -3.35 -2.04
C SER A 20 22.21 -3.81 -3.30
N GLN A 21 22.90 -3.71 -4.45
CA GLN A 21 22.40 -4.25 -5.71
C GLN A 21 23.05 -5.61 -5.98
N PRO A 22 22.31 -6.57 -6.57
CA PRO A 22 22.87 -7.86 -6.91
C PRO A 22 23.89 -7.75 -8.05
N SER A 23 25.02 -8.46 -7.95
CA SER A 23 25.99 -8.59 -9.06
C SER A 23 25.48 -9.51 -10.20
N ALA A 24 24.60 -10.44 -9.87
CA ALA A 24 23.93 -11.35 -10.80
C ALA A 24 22.41 -11.33 -10.53
N PRO A 25 21.67 -10.41 -11.15
CA PRO A 25 20.22 -10.29 -10.96
C PRO A 25 19.48 -11.58 -11.35
N LYS A 26 18.41 -11.88 -10.60
CA LYS A 26 17.47 -12.98 -10.91
C LYS A 26 16.09 -12.40 -11.15
N HIS A 27 15.30 -13.07 -11.98
CA HIS A 27 13.98 -12.62 -12.39
C HIS A 27 12.88 -13.38 -11.65
N PRO A 28 11.86 -12.72 -11.07
CA PRO A 28 10.69 -13.37 -10.50
C PRO A 28 9.96 -14.23 -11.54
N SER A 29 9.51 -15.43 -11.15
CA SER A 29 8.75 -16.32 -12.05
C SER A 29 7.27 -15.98 -12.12
N ASP A 30 6.73 -15.38 -11.04
CA ASP A 30 5.32 -15.01 -10.88
C ASP A 30 5.17 -13.86 -9.85
N SER A 31 3.95 -13.61 -9.40
CA SER A 31 3.63 -12.56 -8.42
C SER A 31 3.39 -13.08 -7.00
N SER A 32 3.82 -14.31 -6.68
CA SER A 32 3.74 -14.82 -5.32
C SER A 32 4.72 -14.09 -4.39
N VAL A 33 4.36 -14.01 -3.10
CA VAL A 33 5.21 -13.36 -2.08
C VAL A 33 5.39 -14.32 -0.91
N THR A 34 6.65 -14.56 -0.51
CA THR A 34 6.96 -15.43 0.62
C THR A 34 7.88 -14.71 1.59
N LEU A 35 7.54 -14.76 2.87
CA LEU A 35 8.36 -14.31 3.97
C LEU A 35 8.79 -15.52 4.80
N ASP A 36 10.06 -15.59 5.14
CA ASP A 36 10.62 -16.67 5.94
C ASP A 36 11.43 -16.11 7.11
N GLN A 37 10.92 -16.31 8.33
CA GLN A 37 11.51 -15.89 9.61
C GLN A 37 11.97 -14.42 9.65
N VAL A 38 11.19 -13.52 9.05
CA VAL A 38 11.52 -12.10 8.88
C VAL A 38 11.51 -11.38 10.22
N THR A 39 12.63 -10.72 10.55
CA THR A 39 12.76 -9.84 11.72
C THR A 39 13.35 -8.50 11.28
N PHE A 40 12.77 -7.39 11.79
CA PHE A 40 13.21 -6.04 11.47
C PHE A 40 13.00 -5.07 12.65
N SER A 41 13.95 -4.15 12.80
CA SER A 41 13.91 -3.02 13.72
C SER A 41 14.42 -1.75 13.03
N TYR A 42 13.79 -0.61 13.26
CA TYR A 42 14.23 0.68 12.71
C TYR A 42 15.44 1.25 13.43
N ASP A 43 15.54 1.02 14.74
CA ASP A 43 16.56 1.59 15.63
C ASP A 43 17.53 0.56 16.21
N GLY A 44 17.34 -0.72 15.87
CA GLY A 44 18.14 -1.84 16.37
C GLY A 44 17.77 -2.30 17.78
N THR A 45 16.82 -1.61 18.45
CA THR A 45 16.42 -1.94 19.84
C THR A 45 15.04 -2.55 19.90
N LYS A 46 14.02 -1.87 19.38
CA LYS A 46 12.64 -2.35 19.35
C LYS A 46 12.35 -3.03 18.02
N LYS A 47 11.99 -4.30 18.06
CA LYS A 47 11.57 -5.03 16.86
C LYS A 47 10.19 -4.52 16.40
N ALA A 48 10.13 -4.10 15.15
CA ALA A 48 8.88 -3.69 14.52
C ALA A 48 8.13 -4.88 13.93
N VAL A 49 8.88 -5.91 13.49
CA VAL A 49 8.39 -7.25 13.14
C VAL A 49 9.39 -8.29 13.63
N GLU A 50 8.91 -9.45 14.09
CA GLU A 50 9.73 -10.49 14.69
C GLU A 50 9.29 -11.87 14.24
N ASN A 51 10.23 -12.59 13.61
CA ASN A 51 10.09 -14.00 13.20
C ASN A 51 8.79 -14.27 12.41
N ILE A 52 8.45 -13.40 11.44
CA ILE A 52 7.26 -13.56 10.63
C ILE A 52 7.55 -14.48 9.44
N SER A 53 6.73 -15.55 9.32
CA SER A 53 6.71 -16.43 8.17
C SER A 53 5.29 -16.50 7.62
N LEU A 54 5.13 -16.20 6.32
CA LEU A 54 3.85 -16.30 5.61
C LEU A 54 4.10 -16.44 4.10
N SER A 55 3.08 -16.93 3.39
CA SER A 55 3.10 -17.03 1.93
C SER A 55 1.81 -16.47 1.35
N ILE A 56 1.91 -15.79 0.21
CA ILE A 56 0.82 -15.20 -0.55
C ILE A 56 0.93 -15.77 -1.95
N GLY A 57 -0.12 -16.41 -2.44
CA GLY A 57 -0.17 -16.98 -3.78
C GLY A 57 -0.25 -15.92 -4.88
N ALA A 58 0.21 -16.25 -6.09
CA ALA A 58 0.04 -15.37 -7.24
C ALA A 58 -1.46 -15.14 -7.53
N GLY A 59 -1.87 -13.88 -7.64
CA GLY A 59 -3.27 -13.50 -7.84
C GLY A 59 -4.15 -13.52 -6.59
N GLU A 60 -3.59 -13.86 -5.42
CA GLU A 60 -4.31 -13.85 -4.13
C GLU A 60 -4.47 -12.42 -3.61
N THR A 61 -5.64 -12.13 -3.04
CA THR A 61 -5.90 -10.88 -2.31
C THR A 61 -5.85 -11.14 -0.82
N VAL A 62 -4.88 -10.55 -0.12
CA VAL A 62 -4.72 -10.72 1.32
C VAL A 62 -4.85 -9.41 2.07
N ALA A 63 -5.23 -9.49 3.35
CA ALA A 63 -5.33 -8.34 4.22
C ALA A 63 -4.40 -8.48 5.44
N PHE A 64 -3.61 -7.45 5.73
CA PHE A 64 -2.90 -7.28 6.99
C PHE A 64 -3.76 -6.44 7.93
N VAL A 65 -4.17 -7.02 9.05
CA VAL A 65 -5.00 -6.37 10.08
C VAL A 65 -4.34 -6.43 11.44
N GLY A 66 -4.84 -5.68 12.40
CA GLY A 66 -4.35 -5.67 13.77
C GLY A 66 -4.22 -4.26 14.34
N PRO A 67 -3.88 -4.12 15.62
CA PRO A 67 -3.73 -2.83 16.29
C PRO A 67 -2.71 -1.90 15.63
N SER A 68 -2.81 -0.60 15.92
CA SER A 68 -1.77 0.37 15.54
C SER A 68 -0.43 -0.02 16.16
N GLY A 69 0.66 0.05 15.37
CA GLY A 69 1.97 -0.41 15.82
C GLY A 69 2.19 -1.93 15.73
N GLY A 70 1.22 -2.72 15.25
CA GLY A 70 1.33 -4.17 15.09
C GLY A 70 2.33 -4.66 14.03
N GLY A 71 2.95 -3.74 13.24
CA GLY A 71 3.96 -4.11 12.24
C GLY A 71 3.47 -4.17 10.79
N LYS A 72 2.18 -3.92 10.51
CA LYS A 72 1.54 -4.04 9.18
C LYS A 72 2.26 -3.22 8.09
N SER A 73 2.39 -1.91 8.26
CA SER A 73 3.04 -1.02 7.29
C SER A 73 4.54 -1.30 7.18
N THR A 74 5.18 -1.74 8.27
CA THR A 74 6.58 -2.18 8.26
C THR A 74 6.75 -3.42 7.38
N LEU A 75 5.87 -4.41 7.53
CA LEU A 75 5.94 -5.65 6.74
C LEU A 75 5.74 -5.35 5.25
N ALA A 76 4.78 -4.49 4.91
CA ALA A 76 4.54 -4.04 3.54
C ALA A 76 5.75 -3.28 2.96
N ALA A 77 6.38 -2.41 3.75
CA ALA A 77 7.59 -1.68 3.36
C ALA A 77 8.79 -2.61 3.11
N LEU A 78 8.90 -3.70 3.88
CA LEU A 78 9.92 -4.74 3.68
C LEU A 78 9.65 -5.55 2.40
N ILE A 79 8.40 -5.88 2.07
CA ILE A 79 8.03 -6.55 0.81
C ILE A 79 8.40 -5.68 -0.39
N ALA A 80 8.14 -4.36 -0.31
CA ALA A 80 8.55 -3.39 -1.33
C ALA A 80 10.06 -3.11 -1.34
N ARG A 81 10.81 -3.71 -0.40
CA ARG A 81 12.24 -3.49 -0.20
C ARG A 81 12.60 -2.01 -0.02
N PHE A 82 11.82 -1.26 0.79
CA PHE A 82 12.25 0.05 1.28
C PHE A 82 13.35 -0.10 2.34
N PHE A 83 13.38 -1.26 2.99
CA PHE A 83 14.39 -1.69 3.95
C PHE A 83 14.72 -3.16 3.71
N ASP A 84 15.93 -3.58 4.06
CA ASP A 84 16.31 -4.99 4.12
C ASP A 84 16.06 -5.53 5.55
N PRO A 85 15.49 -6.75 5.73
CA PRO A 85 15.35 -7.33 7.04
C PRO A 85 16.70 -7.65 7.68
N GLN A 86 16.79 -7.60 9.02
CA GLN A 86 17.98 -7.96 9.78
C GLN A 86 18.19 -9.48 9.82
N SER A 87 17.11 -10.26 9.83
CA SER A 87 17.18 -11.72 9.66
C SER A 87 15.98 -12.22 8.87
N GLY A 88 16.10 -13.44 8.36
CA GLY A 88 15.11 -14.03 7.47
C GLY A 88 15.24 -13.56 6.03
N SER A 89 14.25 -13.92 5.22
CA SER A 89 14.23 -13.58 3.80
C SER A 89 12.83 -13.25 3.29
N ILE A 90 12.78 -12.41 2.25
CA ILE A 90 11.55 -12.07 1.53
C ILE A 90 11.79 -12.38 0.06
N SER A 91 10.85 -13.10 -0.56
CA SER A 91 10.92 -13.49 -1.96
C SER A 91 9.67 -13.07 -2.70
N VAL A 92 9.85 -12.67 -3.96
CA VAL A 92 8.78 -12.41 -4.93
C VAL A 92 9.00 -13.34 -6.11
N GLY A 93 7.97 -14.10 -6.50
CA GLY A 93 8.09 -15.09 -7.58
C GLY A 93 9.22 -16.09 -7.36
N GLY A 94 9.43 -16.55 -6.11
CA GLY A 94 10.49 -17.47 -5.74
C GLY A 94 11.90 -16.87 -5.67
N VAL A 95 12.09 -15.58 -5.96
CA VAL A 95 13.38 -14.90 -5.93
C VAL A 95 13.47 -13.97 -4.74
N ASN A 96 14.53 -14.11 -3.92
CA ASN A 96 14.79 -13.18 -2.83
C ASN A 96 14.89 -11.74 -3.36
N VAL A 97 14.16 -10.81 -2.77
CA VAL A 97 14.09 -9.40 -3.22
C VAL A 97 15.47 -8.72 -3.29
N LYS A 98 16.45 -9.19 -2.53
CA LYS A 98 17.85 -8.71 -2.58
C LYS A 98 18.56 -9.11 -3.88
N ASN A 99 18.08 -10.16 -4.54
CA ASN A 99 18.65 -10.70 -5.78
C ASN A 99 17.91 -10.22 -7.04
N ILE A 100 16.85 -9.42 -6.89
CA ILE A 100 16.13 -8.79 -8.00
C ILE A 100 16.77 -7.41 -8.26
N GLU A 101 16.97 -7.05 -9.53
CA GLU A 101 17.43 -5.71 -9.91
C GLU A 101 16.41 -4.65 -9.45
N LYS A 102 16.91 -3.48 -9.00
CA LYS A 102 16.07 -2.45 -8.36
C LYS A 102 14.91 -2.00 -9.25
N ASN A 103 15.18 -1.71 -10.52
CA ASN A 103 14.12 -1.21 -11.41
C ASN A 103 13.11 -2.31 -11.72
N GLU A 104 13.55 -3.56 -11.85
CA GLU A 104 12.67 -4.70 -12.02
C GLU A 104 11.78 -4.93 -10.79
N LEU A 105 12.34 -4.87 -9.58
CA LEU A 105 11.55 -4.96 -8.35
C LEU A 105 10.55 -3.80 -8.24
N MET A 106 10.98 -2.57 -8.55
CA MET A 106 10.09 -1.41 -8.58
C MET A 106 8.97 -1.55 -9.62
N ASN A 107 9.21 -2.22 -10.76
CA ASN A 107 8.19 -2.51 -11.76
C ASN A 107 7.28 -3.70 -11.36
N THR A 108 7.80 -4.62 -10.54
CA THR A 108 7.05 -5.80 -10.05
C THR A 108 6.12 -5.45 -8.90
N VAL A 109 6.52 -4.52 -8.01
CA VAL A 109 5.74 -4.13 -6.83
C VAL A 109 5.29 -2.67 -6.95
N SER A 110 4.00 -2.42 -6.82
CA SER A 110 3.41 -1.07 -6.72
C SER A 110 2.89 -0.83 -5.32
N PHE A 111 3.15 0.36 -4.78
CA PHE A 111 2.68 0.77 -3.46
C PHE A 111 1.76 1.99 -3.61
N VAL A 112 0.52 1.88 -3.13
CA VAL A 112 -0.42 3.00 -2.98
C VAL A 112 -0.47 3.37 -1.51
N PHE A 113 0.12 4.52 -1.19
CA PHE A 113 0.22 5.01 0.19
C PHE A 113 -1.10 5.61 0.68
N GLN A 114 -1.31 5.54 1.98
CA GLN A 114 -2.43 6.19 2.68
C GLN A 114 -2.53 7.68 2.35
N ASN A 115 -1.42 8.39 2.40
CA ASN A 115 -1.35 9.79 2.01
C ASN A 115 -0.89 9.88 0.55
N SER A 116 -1.83 10.20 -0.33
CA SER A 116 -1.56 10.37 -1.76
C SER A 116 -0.79 11.67 -1.99
N HIS A 117 0.54 11.55 -2.10
CA HIS A 117 1.39 12.70 -2.40
C HIS A 117 1.26 13.07 -3.88
N LEU A 118 0.71 14.26 -4.13
CA LEU A 118 0.70 14.89 -5.44
C LEU A 118 1.81 15.92 -5.50
N ILE A 119 2.57 15.90 -6.59
CA ILE A 119 3.61 16.92 -6.85
C ILE A 119 2.98 18.12 -7.58
N LYS A 120 3.65 19.27 -7.50
CA LYS A 120 3.27 20.42 -8.32
C LYS A 120 3.49 20.10 -9.80
N GLY A 121 2.41 20.01 -10.55
CA GLY A 121 2.38 19.68 -11.98
C GLY A 121 0.96 19.44 -12.43
N THR A 122 0.76 19.11 -13.70
CA THR A 122 -0.55 18.81 -14.22
C THR A 122 -1.11 17.50 -13.68
N ILE A 123 -2.42 17.27 -13.78
CA ILE A 123 -3.04 15.96 -13.49
C ILE A 123 -2.36 14.89 -14.35
N LEU A 124 -2.17 15.18 -15.63
CA LEU A 124 -1.50 14.29 -16.59
C LEU A 124 -0.09 13.90 -16.12
N ASP A 125 0.75 14.88 -15.73
CA ASP A 125 2.11 14.64 -15.28
C ASP A 125 2.14 13.80 -13.99
N ASN A 126 1.24 14.10 -13.05
CA ASN A 126 1.14 13.35 -11.81
C ASN A 126 0.82 11.87 -12.03
N VAL A 127 -0.03 11.51 -12.99
CA VAL A 127 -0.35 10.12 -13.29
C VAL A 127 0.76 9.48 -14.13
N ARG A 128 1.36 10.22 -15.09
CA ARG A 128 2.48 9.75 -15.92
C ARG A 128 3.71 9.33 -15.10
N MET A 129 3.86 9.81 -13.86
CA MET A 129 4.93 9.31 -12.96
C MET A 129 4.90 7.79 -12.76
N GLY A 130 3.76 7.12 -12.95
CA GLY A 130 3.65 5.66 -12.90
C GLY A 130 4.40 4.94 -14.02
N LYS A 131 4.47 5.59 -15.23
CA LYS A 131 5.16 5.12 -16.42
C LYS A 131 5.59 6.35 -17.23
N PRO A 132 6.83 6.85 -17.05
CA PRO A 132 7.28 8.12 -17.65
C PRO A 132 7.15 8.19 -19.18
N ASP A 133 7.31 7.05 -19.86
CA ASP A 133 7.25 6.96 -21.33
C ASP A 133 5.82 6.68 -21.86
N ALA A 134 4.79 6.75 -20.99
CA ALA A 134 3.40 6.51 -21.41
C ALA A 134 2.90 7.63 -22.34
N ALA A 135 2.21 7.23 -23.41
CA ALA A 135 1.48 8.15 -24.25
C ALA A 135 0.28 8.77 -23.50
N ASP A 136 -0.21 9.93 -23.97
CA ASP A 136 -1.33 10.61 -23.34
C ASP A 136 -2.58 9.73 -23.28
N GLU A 137 -2.82 8.93 -24.32
CA GLU A 137 -3.93 8.01 -24.40
C GLU A 137 -3.89 6.94 -23.30
N GLU A 138 -2.70 6.41 -22.97
CA GLU A 138 -2.50 5.44 -21.87
C GLU A 138 -2.81 6.10 -20.52
N VAL A 139 -2.36 7.34 -20.32
CA VAL A 139 -2.62 8.11 -19.09
C VAL A 139 -4.11 8.38 -18.92
N LEU A 140 -4.78 8.80 -20.02
CA LEU A 140 -6.24 9.05 -20.02
C LEU A 140 -7.01 7.76 -19.73
N ALA A 141 -6.63 6.64 -20.32
CA ALA A 141 -7.24 5.33 -20.02
C ALA A 141 -7.11 4.95 -18.55
N ALA A 142 -5.95 5.18 -17.94
CA ALA A 142 -5.73 4.93 -16.51
C ALA A 142 -6.57 5.86 -15.62
N LEU A 143 -6.70 7.13 -15.99
CA LEU A 143 -7.57 8.10 -15.30
C LEU A 143 -9.04 7.68 -15.35
N HIS A 144 -9.54 7.26 -16.51
CA HIS A 144 -10.91 6.76 -16.66
C HIS A 144 -11.15 5.50 -15.83
N ALA A 145 -10.23 4.53 -15.89
CA ALA A 145 -10.31 3.30 -15.11
C ALA A 145 -10.32 3.57 -13.59
N ALA A 146 -9.60 4.60 -13.14
CA ALA A 146 -9.57 5.06 -11.75
C ALA A 146 -10.74 5.99 -11.36
N GLN A 147 -11.80 6.09 -12.18
CA GLN A 147 -12.98 6.91 -11.90
C GLN A 147 -12.66 8.41 -11.73
N CYS A 148 -11.72 8.95 -12.52
CA CYS A 148 -11.28 10.35 -12.41
C CYS A 148 -11.96 11.31 -13.40
N THR A 149 -12.97 10.86 -14.16
CA THR A 149 -13.65 11.68 -15.18
C THR A 149 -14.25 12.96 -14.59
N ASP A 150 -14.93 12.86 -13.46
CA ASP A 150 -15.50 14.00 -12.73
C ASP A 150 -14.44 15.00 -12.24
N ILE A 151 -13.24 14.52 -11.91
CA ILE A 151 -12.12 15.40 -11.52
C ILE A 151 -11.64 16.20 -12.73
N ILE A 152 -11.51 15.54 -13.88
CA ILE A 152 -11.05 16.16 -15.12
C ILE A 152 -12.05 17.19 -15.61
N GLU A 153 -13.34 16.86 -15.61
CA GLU A 153 -14.44 17.73 -16.09
C GLU A 153 -14.71 18.93 -15.16
N LYS A 154 -14.28 18.85 -13.90
CA LYS A 154 -14.44 19.92 -12.91
C LYS A 154 -13.64 21.18 -13.26
N PHE A 155 -12.55 21.04 -14.02
CA PHE A 155 -11.62 22.13 -14.30
C PHE A 155 -11.60 22.51 -15.79
N PRO A 156 -11.51 23.82 -16.11
CA PRO A 156 -11.48 24.29 -17.51
C PRO A 156 -10.32 23.72 -18.34
N ASP A 157 -9.15 23.53 -17.71
CA ASP A 157 -7.95 23.01 -18.38
C ASP A 157 -7.91 21.47 -18.39
N GLY A 158 -8.94 20.78 -17.88
CA GLY A 158 -9.04 19.33 -17.86
C GLY A 158 -7.80 18.66 -17.24
N VAL A 159 -7.20 17.73 -17.95
CA VAL A 159 -5.99 16.99 -17.50
C VAL A 159 -4.75 17.87 -17.40
N HIS A 160 -4.73 19.04 -18.02
CA HIS A 160 -3.62 20.00 -17.95
C HIS A 160 -3.72 20.94 -16.74
N THR A 161 -4.75 20.79 -15.93
CA THR A 161 -4.90 21.54 -14.66
C THR A 161 -3.75 21.28 -13.72
N VAL A 162 -3.11 22.36 -13.24
CA VAL A 162 -1.98 22.29 -12.30
C VAL A 162 -2.48 22.06 -10.89
N ILE A 163 -2.06 20.98 -10.27
CA ILE A 163 -2.43 20.52 -8.92
C ILE A 163 -1.18 20.42 -8.01
N GLY A 164 -1.39 20.09 -6.74
CA GLY A 164 -0.33 19.90 -5.75
C GLY A 164 0.04 21.20 -5.02
N SER A 165 1.24 21.29 -4.47
CA SER A 165 1.66 22.46 -3.71
C SER A 165 1.63 23.73 -4.56
N GLN A 166 0.89 24.75 -4.11
CA GLN A 166 0.62 26.01 -4.84
C GLN A 166 -0.26 25.87 -6.12
N GLY A 167 -0.84 24.71 -6.38
CA GLY A 167 -1.84 24.47 -7.41
C GLY A 167 -3.24 24.34 -6.81
N ILE A 168 -4.18 23.83 -7.63
CA ILE A 168 -5.54 23.54 -7.18
C ILE A 168 -5.51 22.43 -6.13
N TYR A 169 -6.26 22.62 -5.04
CA TYR A 169 -6.43 21.63 -4.00
C TYR A 169 -7.47 20.59 -4.41
N LEU A 170 -7.10 19.31 -4.31
CA LEU A 170 -8.00 18.18 -4.47
C LEU A 170 -8.41 17.62 -3.10
N SER A 171 -9.64 17.13 -3.01
CA SER A 171 -10.09 16.40 -1.82
C SER A 171 -9.25 15.12 -1.63
N GLY A 172 -9.26 14.54 -0.42
CA GLY A 172 -8.52 13.30 -0.15
C GLY A 172 -8.92 12.16 -1.07
N GLY A 173 -10.22 12.01 -1.40
CA GLY A 173 -10.72 10.98 -2.33
C GLY A 173 -10.32 11.23 -3.78
N GLU A 174 -10.31 12.48 -4.23
CA GLU A 174 -9.82 12.85 -5.57
C GLU A 174 -8.31 12.56 -5.69
N ALA A 175 -7.51 12.96 -4.71
CA ALA A 175 -6.08 12.70 -4.68
C ALA A 175 -5.77 11.19 -4.66
N GLN A 176 -6.55 10.40 -3.93
CA GLN A 176 -6.39 8.94 -3.89
C GLN A 176 -6.73 8.29 -5.23
N ARG A 177 -7.81 8.73 -5.91
CA ARG A 177 -8.13 8.22 -7.25
C ARG A 177 -7.01 8.50 -8.27
N LEU A 178 -6.34 9.65 -8.19
CA LEU A 178 -5.15 9.93 -9.01
C LEU A 178 -3.96 9.01 -8.65
N ALA A 179 -3.75 8.69 -7.37
CA ALA A 179 -2.74 7.72 -6.97
C ALA A 179 -3.05 6.31 -7.46
N ILE A 180 -4.33 5.92 -7.48
CA ILE A 180 -4.81 4.67 -8.08
C ILE A 180 -4.56 4.67 -9.59
N ALA A 181 -4.87 5.78 -10.30
CA ALA A 181 -4.59 5.91 -11.73
C ALA A 181 -3.09 5.74 -12.03
N ARG A 182 -2.22 6.33 -11.20
CA ARG A 182 -0.77 6.15 -11.28
C ARG A 182 -0.36 4.67 -11.14
N ALA A 183 -0.96 3.96 -10.18
CA ALA A 183 -0.71 2.53 -9.98
C ALA A 183 -1.27 1.66 -11.13
N MET A 184 -2.42 2.04 -11.71
CA MET A 184 -2.97 1.37 -12.90
C MET A 184 -2.05 1.52 -14.11
N LEU A 185 -1.55 2.74 -14.36
CA LEU A 185 -0.63 3.03 -15.45
C LEU A 185 0.68 2.27 -15.32
N LYS A 186 1.20 2.14 -14.09
CA LYS A 186 2.39 1.36 -13.77
C LYS A 186 2.21 -0.13 -14.03
N ASN A 187 1.01 -0.66 -13.84
CA ASN A 187 0.60 -2.03 -14.12
C ASN A 187 1.46 -3.14 -13.47
N ALA A 188 1.92 -2.91 -12.23
CA ALA A 188 2.70 -3.90 -11.51
C ALA A 188 1.87 -5.14 -11.10
N PRO A 189 2.45 -6.37 -11.17
CA PRO A 189 1.73 -7.61 -10.82
C PRO A 189 1.48 -7.80 -9.33
N VAL A 190 2.28 -7.18 -8.46
CA VAL A 190 2.08 -7.15 -6.99
C VAL A 190 1.67 -5.75 -6.57
N LEU A 191 0.57 -5.64 -5.86
CA LEU A 191 -0.01 -4.38 -5.41
C LEU A 191 -0.07 -4.35 -3.89
N ILE A 192 0.52 -3.32 -3.29
CA ILE A 192 0.40 -3.03 -1.86
C ILE A 192 -0.47 -1.79 -1.71
N LEU A 193 -1.58 -1.93 -0.97
CA LEU A 193 -2.51 -0.86 -0.68
C LEU A 193 -2.45 -0.54 0.81
N ASP A 194 -1.92 0.63 1.16
CA ASP A 194 -2.02 1.16 2.52
C ASP A 194 -3.32 1.98 2.60
N GLU A 195 -4.33 1.41 3.27
CA GLU A 195 -5.69 1.87 3.19
C GLU A 195 -5.91 3.19 3.92
N ALA A 196 -6.44 4.15 3.21
CA ALA A 196 -7.13 5.30 3.77
C ALA A 196 -8.43 5.57 3.01
N THR A 197 -9.46 4.84 3.32
CA THR A 197 -10.83 5.08 2.83
C THR A 197 -11.67 5.89 3.82
N ALA A 198 -11.04 6.67 4.71
CA ALA A 198 -11.75 7.53 5.66
C ALA A 198 -12.14 8.88 5.00
N PHE A 199 -12.92 8.83 3.92
CA PHE A 199 -13.50 10.05 3.35
C PHE A 199 -14.85 10.34 4.02
N ALA A 200 -15.08 11.63 4.31
CA ALA A 200 -16.34 12.08 4.87
C ALA A 200 -17.50 12.07 3.84
N ASP A 201 -17.16 11.86 2.56
CA ASP A 201 -18.11 11.89 1.44
C ASP A 201 -18.36 10.47 0.89
N PRO A 202 -19.60 9.92 1.04
CA PRO A 202 -19.96 8.58 0.57
C PRO A 202 -19.80 8.39 -0.95
N ASP A 203 -20.02 9.44 -1.76
CA ASP A 203 -19.88 9.33 -3.22
C ASP A 203 -18.43 9.12 -3.63
N ASN A 204 -17.50 9.83 -2.99
CA ASN A 204 -16.07 9.61 -3.18
C ASN A 204 -15.64 8.22 -2.69
N GLU A 205 -16.16 7.73 -1.56
CA GLU A 205 -15.85 6.39 -1.05
C GLU A 205 -16.24 5.31 -2.06
N THR A 206 -17.43 5.40 -2.66
CA THR A 206 -17.91 4.47 -3.69
C THR A 206 -17.01 4.46 -4.93
N LYS A 207 -16.61 5.64 -5.42
CA LYS A 207 -15.71 5.75 -6.59
C LYS A 207 -14.31 5.23 -6.31
N VAL A 208 -13.76 5.53 -5.13
CA VAL A 208 -12.46 5.00 -4.69
C VAL A 208 -12.50 3.48 -4.61
N GLN A 209 -13.56 2.90 -4.03
CA GLN A 209 -13.72 1.45 -3.94
C GLN A 209 -13.83 0.79 -5.32
N ALA A 210 -14.59 1.40 -6.25
CA ALA A 210 -14.68 0.92 -7.63
C ALA A 210 -13.32 0.96 -8.34
N ALA A 211 -12.55 2.02 -8.14
CA ALA A 211 -11.19 2.16 -8.68
C ALA A 211 -10.24 1.11 -8.08
N PHE A 212 -10.31 0.84 -6.78
CA PHE A 212 -9.53 -0.23 -6.15
C PHE A 212 -9.88 -1.61 -6.70
N ASN A 213 -11.16 -1.93 -6.82
CA ASN A 213 -11.60 -3.22 -7.37
C ASN A 213 -11.10 -3.41 -8.82
N ALA A 214 -11.12 -2.36 -9.63
CA ALA A 214 -10.57 -2.39 -10.98
C ALA A 214 -9.04 -2.58 -10.98
N LEU A 215 -8.34 -1.88 -10.08
CA LEU A 215 -6.88 -2.00 -9.93
C LEU A 215 -6.46 -3.39 -9.43
N ALA A 216 -7.21 -4.00 -8.52
CA ALA A 216 -6.90 -5.30 -7.91
C ALA A 216 -7.02 -6.48 -8.89
N LYS A 217 -7.87 -6.35 -9.92
CA LYS A 217 -8.21 -7.46 -10.82
C LYS A 217 -6.98 -8.07 -11.51
N GLY A 218 -6.79 -9.38 -11.29
CA GLY A 218 -5.71 -10.17 -11.91
C GLY A 218 -4.32 -9.92 -11.31
N ARG A 219 -4.22 -9.30 -10.14
CA ARG A 219 -2.96 -9.01 -9.44
C ARG A 219 -2.92 -9.70 -8.08
N THR A 220 -1.71 -9.90 -7.55
CA THR A 220 -1.52 -10.23 -6.14
C THR A 220 -1.68 -8.95 -5.34
N VAL A 221 -2.59 -8.93 -4.37
CA VAL A 221 -2.97 -7.74 -3.61
C VAL A 221 -2.71 -7.94 -2.13
N ILE A 222 -1.99 -7.00 -1.54
CA ILE A 222 -1.73 -6.92 -0.10
C ILE A 222 -2.36 -5.63 0.41
N MET A 223 -3.45 -5.75 1.17
CA MET A 223 -4.15 -4.61 1.77
C MET A 223 -3.72 -4.43 3.22
N ILE A 224 -3.30 -3.23 3.59
CA ILE A 224 -3.15 -2.84 5.01
C ILE A 224 -4.48 -2.22 5.41
N ALA A 225 -5.30 -2.97 6.14
CA ALA A 225 -6.66 -2.54 6.43
C ALA A 225 -6.76 -1.86 7.79
N HIS A 226 -7.34 -0.66 7.78
CA HIS A 226 -7.78 0.08 8.97
C HIS A 226 -9.29 -0.05 9.20
N ARG A 227 -10.05 -0.49 8.19
CA ARG A 227 -11.49 -0.77 8.27
C ARG A 227 -11.76 -2.24 7.97
N LEU A 228 -12.39 -2.93 8.91
CA LEU A 228 -12.71 -4.36 8.76
C LEU A 228 -13.78 -4.63 7.70
N SER A 229 -14.55 -3.64 7.27
CA SER A 229 -15.52 -3.79 6.17
C SER A 229 -14.88 -4.08 4.81
N THR A 230 -13.67 -3.60 4.58
CA THR A 230 -13.02 -3.72 3.27
C THR A 230 -12.37 -5.08 3.02
N ILE A 231 -12.13 -5.84 4.09
CA ILE A 231 -11.42 -7.13 4.02
C ILE A 231 -12.34 -8.35 3.95
N VAL A 232 -13.64 -8.15 3.96
CA VAL A 232 -14.64 -9.26 3.95
C VAL A 232 -14.46 -10.19 2.73
N ASN A 233 -13.98 -9.62 1.61
CA ASN A 233 -13.75 -10.34 0.36
C ASN A 233 -12.27 -10.71 0.14
N ALA A 234 -11.40 -10.55 1.14
CA ALA A 234 -10.02 -11.03 1.04
C ALA A 234 -9.98 -12.56 1.10
N ASP A 235 -9.13 -13.17 0.25
CA ASP A 235 -8.94 -14.62 0.24
C ASP A 235 -8.34 -15.11 1.56
N ARG A 236 -7.45 -14.28 2.15
CA ARG A 236 -6.82 -14.56 3.45
C ARG A 236 -6.53 -13.30 4.22
N ILE A 237 -6.64 -13.41 5.54
CA ILE A 237 -6.34 -12.36 6.51
C ILE A 237 -5.16 -12.81 7.36
N PHE A 238 -4.21 -11.92 7.56
CA PHE A 238 -3.09 -12.07 8.48
C PHE A 238 -3.22 -11.03 9.61
N VAL A 239 -3.37 -11.50 10.83
CA VAL A 239 -3.53 -10.64 12.02
C VAL A 239 -2.17 -10.42 12.65
N LEU A 240 -1.70 -9.18 12.63
CA LEU A 240 -0.42 -8.77 13.18
C LEU A 240 -0.62 -8.04 14.51
N ASN A 241 0.07 -8.50 15.54
CA ASN A 241 0.05 -7.89 16.87
C ASN A 241 1.46 -7.83 17.45
N GLU A 242 1.87 -6.65 17.93
CA GLU A 242 3.18 -6.43 18.56
C GLU A 242 4.38 -6.98 17.74
N GLY A 243 4.29 -6.87 16.42
CA GLY A 243 5.34 -7.34 15.50
C GLY A 243 5.31 -8.83 15.19
N HIS A 244 4.32 -9.58 15.67
CA HIS A 244 4.15 -11.01 15.42
C HIS A 244 2.93 -11.31 14.56
N LEU A 245 2.97 -12.41 13.82
CA LEU A 245 1.79 -12.99 13.17
C LEU A 245 1.00 -13.79 14.22
N SER A 246 -0.14 -13.23 14.68
CA SER A 246 -0.95 -13.85 15.75
C SER A 246 -1.94 -14.86 15.19
N GLU A 247 -2.61 -14.54 14.08
CA GLU A 247 -3.66 -15.36 13.49
C GLU A 247 -3.62 -15.25 11.97
N SER A 248 -4.08 -16.30 11.28
CA SER A 248 -4.29 -16.26 9.83
C SER A 248 -5.43 -17.18 9.44
N GLY A 249 -6.22 -16.76 8.44
CA GLY A 249 -7.35 -17.55 7.95
C GLY A 249 -8.23 -16.74 7.01
N SER A 250 -9.32 -17.33 6.53
CA SER A 250 -10.38 -16.62 5.81
C SER A 250 -11.18 -15.74 6.78
N PHE A 251 -11.92 -14.79 6.23
CA PHE A 251 -12.82 -13.95 7.03
C PHE A 251 -13.82 -14.79 7.82
N ALA A 252 -14.40 -15.82 7.20
CA ALA A 252 -15.39 -16.70 7.84
C ALA A 252 -14.81 -17.47 9.04
N GLU A 253 -13.59 -18.00 8.90
CA GLU A 253 -12.89 -18.72 9.97
C GLU A 253 -12.58 -17.81 11.15
N LEU A 254 -11.98 -16.64 10.90
CA LEU A 254 -11.54 -15.74 11.96
C LEU A 254 -12.71 -15.02 12.65
N SER A 255 -13.75 -14.61 11.91
CA SER A 255 -14.92 -13.93 12.50
C SER A 255 -15.79 -14.84 13.36
N GLY A 256 -15.68 -16.16 13.19
CA GLY A 256 -16.36 -17.17 14.02
C GLY A 256 -15.67 -17.39 15.38
N GLN A 257 -14.42 -16.98 15.57
CA GLN A 257 -13.63 -17.21 16.79
C GLN A 257 -13.77 -16.02 17.74
N LYS A 258 -14.79 -16.01 18.58
CA LYS A 258 -15.15 -14.87 19.44
C LYS A 258 -14.04 -14.41 20.41
N ASP A 259 -13.24 -15.37 20.89
CA ASP A 259 -12.17 -15.12 21.88
C ASP A 259 -10.81 -14.83 21.22
N SER A 260 -10.74 -14.77 19.88
CA SER A 260 -9.56 -14.41 19.13
C SER A 260 -9.38 -12.88 19.05
N LEU A 261 -8.18 -12.44 18.71
CA LEU A 261 -7.91 -11.01 18.52
C LEU A 261 -8.77 -10.44 17.37
N PHE A 262 -8.83 -11.16 16.24
CA PHE A 262 -9.68 -10.76 15.11
C PHE A 262 -11.16 -10.75 15.47
N GLY A 263 -11.63 -11.79 16.17
CA GLY A 263 -13.04 -11.87 16.62
C GLY A 263 -13.42 -10.70 17.52
N THR A 264 -12.56 -10.32 18.45
CA THR A 264 -12.76 -9.14 19.32
C THR A 264 -12.81 -7.87 18.49
N MET A 265 -11.84 -7.64 17.60
CA MET A 265 -11.82 -6.47 16.71
C MET A 265 -13.07 -6.39 15.83
N TRP A 266 -13.57 -7.52 15.34
CA TRP A 266 -14.79 -7.59 14.54
C TRP A 266 -16.03 -7.25 15.33
N GLN A 267 -16.17 -7.74 16.56
CA GLN A 267 -17.27 -7.41 17.47
C GLN A 267 -17.31 -5.91 17.80
N ASP A 268 -16.15 -5.33 18.14
CA ASP A 268 -16.03 -3.90 18.42
C ASP A 268 -16.42 -3.04 17.21
N TYR A 269 -16.01 -3.47 16.01
CA TYR A 269 -16.40 -2.83 14.76
C TYR A 269 -17.93 -2.89 14.56
N GLN A 270 -18.54 -4.05 14.72
CA GLN A 270 -20.00 -4.21 14.58
C GLN A 270 -20.78 -3.35 15.60
N GLN A 271 -20.32 -3.28 16.83
CA GLN A 271 -20.93 -2.40 17.86
C GLN A 271 -20.83 -0.92 17.45
N SER A 272 -19.68 -0.50 16.94
CA SER A 272 -19.48 0.89 16.49
C SER A 272 -20.37 1.29 15.33
N VAL A 273 -20.63 0.36 14.39
CA VAL A 273 -21.54 0.59 13.26
C VAL A 273 -23.00 0.68 13.73
N ARG A 274 -23.43 -0.21 14.62
CA ARG A 274 -24.81 -0.17 15.20
C ARG A 274 -25.06 1.13 15.93
N TRP A 275 -24.13 1.57 16.75
CA TRP A 275 -24.25 2.81 17.52
C TRP A 275 -24.36 4.08 16.65
N LYS A 276 -23.69 4.10 15.46
CA LYS A 276 -23.84 5.19 14.50
C LYS A 276 -25.23 5.21 13.88
N VAL A 277 -25.77 4.08 13.48
CA VAL A 277 -27.10 3.97 12.88
C VAL A 277 -28.19 4.40 13.88
N GLU A 278 -28.07 4.03 15.16
CA GLU A 278 -29.04 4.40 16.22
C GLU A 278 -29.01 5.91 16.56
N LYS A 279 -27.94 6.63 16.24
CA LYS A 279 -27.84 8.08 16.47
C LYS A 279 -28.33 8.94 15.30
N GLU A 280 -28.41 8.38 14.10
CA GLU A 280 -28.89 9.06 12.89
C GLU A 280 -30.40 8.89 12.66
N VAL A 281 -31.08 8.15 13.51
CA VAL A 281 -32.55 8.02 13.59
C VAL A 281 -33.07 8.83 14.78
#